data_fa72ab3fb7556879c294c29d057b26a9
#
_entry.id   fa72ab3fb7556879c294c29d057b26a9
#
_cell.length_a   1.000
_cell.length_b   1.000
_cell.length_c   1.000
_cell.angle_alpha   90.00
_cell.angle_beta   90.00
_cell.angle_gamma   90.00
#
_symmetry.space_group_name_H-M   'P 1'
#
loop_
_entity.id
_entity.type
_entity.pdbx_description
1 polymer ?
#
loop_
_entity_poly.entity_id
_entity_poly.type
_entity_poly.pdbx_seq_one_letter_code
_entity_poly.pdbx_strand_id
1 'polypeptide(L)'
;MFNENEYQTIISNCQKDDNLANALSTLRSESLEELSVVSHEIKNYAAYLKTSYQFIARKTPDLKDNKFWNNMGVTIDELVEYMNRTSLYRYSFKDSEINEYKVSDILDIVNKYINKKYTDKVIISADTSGFVALSDTHFLISSHLLTSGIGEIIDNAYEAALAASSPDNTTAYTPVKLCIGFSEQDDRIVMSISGLSDTSSDESIYADSNNNRNYNMDRLCEPFFTTKEKHTGLGLSIVNQMCILSGATLSMTYNTDTHMTTAYIAFKKA
;
A
#
# COMPACT_ATOMS: atom_id res chain seq x y z
N MET A 1 -9.27 15.63 7.97
CA MET A 1 -10.14 14.44 7.94
C MET A 1 -9.70 13.59 9.12
N PHE A 2 -10.58 13.15 10.00
CA PHE A 2 -10.18 12.30 11.13
C PHE A 2 -9.63 10.98 10.60
N ASN A 3 -8.51 10.51 11.16
CA ASN A 3 -8.03 9.17 10.90
C ASN A 3 -8.92 8.13 11.61
N GLU A 4 -8.77 6.84 11.28
CA GLU A 4 -9.64 5.81 11.83
C GLU A 4 -9.53 5.70 13.36
N ASN A 5 -8.33 5.83 13.92
CA ASN A 5 -8.12 5.77 15.35
C ASN A 5 -8.82 6.93 16.08
N GLU A 6 -8.77 8.15 15.53
CA GLU A 6 -9.51 9.30 16.05
C GLU A 6 -11.02 9.07 15.97
N TYR A 7 -11.50 8.53 14.84
CA TYR A 7 -12.92 8.22 14.68
C TYR A 7 -13.38 7.17 15.70
N GLN A 8 -12.64 6.08 15.86
CA GLN A 8 -12.96 5.03 16.83
C GLN A 8 -12.89 5.55 18.27
N THR A 9 -11.95 6.45 18.57
CA THR A 9 -11.87 7.13 19.86
C THR A 9 -13.10 8.00 20.11
N ILE A 10 -13.55 8.76 19.11
CA ILE A 10 -14.76 9.57 19.22
C ILE A 10 -15.98 8.66 19.43
N ILE A 11 -16.15 7.61 18.63
CA ILE A 11 -17.26 6.66 18.79
C ILE A 11 -17.24 5.99 20.16
N SER A 12 -16.08 5.56 20.65
CA SER A 12 -15.97 4.94 21.99
C SER A 12 -16.31 5.91 23.12
N ASN A 13 -15.95 7.19 22.98
CA ASN A 13 -16.32 8.23 23.92
C ASN A 13 -17.82 8.56 23.88
N CYS A 14 -18.46 8.37 22.72
CA CYS A 14 -19.90 8.57 22.51
C CYS A 14 -20.76 7.36 22.90
N GLN A 15 -20.16 6.22 23.28
CA GLN A 15 -20.89 4.99 23.63
C GLN A 15 -21.91 5.15 24.78
N LYS A 16 -21.91 6.26 25.51
CA LYS A 16 -22.93 6.60 26.49
C LYS A 16 -24.19 7.24 25.87
N ASP A 17 -24.14 7.61 24.60
CA ASP A 17 -25.24 8.18 23.83
C ASP A 17 -25.32 7.50 22.47
N ASP A 18 -26.08 6.41 22.39
CA ASP A 18 -26.29 5.63 21.20
C ASP A 18 -26.81 6.45 20.02
N ASN A 19 -27.56 7.53 20.28
CA ASN A 19 -28.06 8.41 19.22
C ASN A 19 -26.93 9.20 18.57
N LEU A 20 -25.96 9.69 19.37
CA LEU A 20 -24.82 10.44 18.86
C LEU A 20 -23.86 9.53 18.07
N ALA A 21 -23.58 8.34 18.60
CA ALA A 21 -22.75 7.36 17.89
C ALA A 21 -23.36 6.95 16.54
N ASN A 22 -24.67 6.69 16.51
CA ASN A 22 -25.41 6.37 15.28
C ASN A 22 -25.43 7.56 14.32
N ALA A 23 -25.65 8.79 14.78
CA ALA A 23 -25.63 9.98 13.94
C ALA A 23 -24.26 10.20 13.29
N LEU A 24 -23.16 10.03 14.03
CA LEU A 24 -21.80 10.15 13.51
C LEU A 24 -21.47 9.06 12.48
N SER A 25 -21.90 7.81 12.73
CA SER A 25 -21.69 6.72 11.78
C SER A 25 -22.48 6.94 10.49
N THR A 26 -23.71 7.45 10.58
CA THR A 26 -24.55 7.78 9.42
C THR A 26 -23.92 8.92 8.61
N LEU A 27 -23.54 10.03 9.25
CA LEU A 27 -22.88 11.16 8.58
C LEU A 27 -21.60 10.73 7.86
N ARG A 28 -20.81 9.85 8.48
CA ARG A 28 -19.60 9.29 7.85
C ARG A 28 -19.96 8.47 6.61
N SER A 29 -20.94 7.58 6.73
CA SER A 29 -21.39 6.72 5.63
C SER A 29 -21.90 7.56 4.45
N GLU A 30 -22.75 8.54 4.71
CA GLU A 30 -23.29 9.47 3.71
C GLU A 30 -22.16 10.27 3.01
N SER A 31 -21.23 10.83 3.79
CA SER A 31 -20.08 11.56 3.22
C SER A 31 -19.18 10.67 2.35
N LEU A 32 -18.95 9.42 2.74
CA LEU A 32 -18.18 8.47 1.92
C LEU A 32 -18.94 8.08 0.65
N GLU A 33 -20.26 7.99 0.70
CA GLU A 33 -21.09 7.69 -0.44
C GLU A 33 -21.11 8.86 -1.45
N GLU A 34 -21.33 10.09 -0.98
CA GLU A 34 -21.25 11.29 -1.82
C GLU A 34 -19.89 11.44 -2.50
N LEU A 35 -18.80 11.28 -1.76
CA LEU A 35 -17.45 11.27 -2.31
C LEU A 35 -17.26 10.13 -3.32
N SER A 36 -17.98 9.01 -3.15
CA SER A 36 -17.95 7.89 -4.10
C SER A 36 -18.56 8.26 -5.44
N VAL A 37 -19.70 8.92 -5.44
CA VAL A 37 -20.38 9.38 -6.67
C VAL A 37 -19.50 10.37 -7.42
N VAL A 38 -19.04 11.44 -6.75
CA VAL A 38 -18.20 12.47 -7.37
C VAL A 38 -16.92 11.87 -7.96
N SER A 39 -16.26 10.99 -7.22
CA SER A 39 -15.02 10.38 -7.74
C SER A 39 -15.26 9.42 -8.89
N HIS A 40 -16.42 8.74 -8.92
CA HIS A 40 -16.77 7.90 -10.06
C HIS A 40 -16.95 8.75 -11.32
N GLU A 41 -17.60 9.90 -11.22
CA GLU A 41 -17.76 10.83 -12.34
C GLU A 41 -16.42 11.36 -12.81
N ILE A 42 -15.55 11.84 -11.90
CA ILE A 42 -14.22 12.34 -12.28
C ILE A 42 -13.39 11.23 -12.93
N LYS A 43 -13.48 9.99 -12.43
CA LYS A 43 -12.81 8.82 -13.03
C LYS A 43 -13.29 8.57 -14.47
N ASN A 44 -14.59 8.72 -14.74
CA ASN A 44 -15.14 8.58 -16.08
C ASN A 44 -14.62 9.66 -17.01
N TYR A 45 -14.54 10.93 -16.57
CA TYR A 45 -13.94 12.00 -17.34
C TYR A 45 -12.46 11.77 -17.63
N ALA A 46 -11.68 11.32 -16.63
CA ALA A 46 -10.28 10.99 -16.82
C ALA A 46 -10.08 9.85 -17.82
N ALA A 47 -10.91 8.81 -17.77
CA ALA A 47 -10.88 7.71 -18.74
C ALA A 47 -11.24 8.18 -20.14
N TYR A 48 -12.22 9.08 -20.28
CA TYR A 48 -12.58 9.69 -21.55
C TYR A 48 -11.45 10.55 -22.14
N LEU A 49 -10.80 11.37 -21.30
CA LEU A 49 -9.62 12.15 -21.70
C LEU A 49 -8.49 11.24 -22.19
N LYS A 50 -8.19 10.16 -21.46
CA LYS A 50 -7.17 9.17 -21.84
C LYS A 50 -7.50 8.53 -23.19
N THR A 51 -8.74 8.12 -23.39
CA THR A 51 -9.17 7.51 -24.65
C THR A 51 -9.07 8.49 -25.82
N SER A 52 -9.50 9.74 -25.62
CA SER A 52 -9.41 10.81 -26.63
C SER A 52 -7.96 11.13 -26.99
N TYR A 53 -7.09 11.25 -25.98
CA TYR A 53 -5.63 11.43 -26.17
C TYR A 53 -5.04 10.29 -27.03
N GLN A 54 -5.33 9.03 -26.68
CA GLN A 54 -4.84 7.86 -27.42
C GLN A 54 -5.37 7.81 -28.86
N PHE A 55 -6.65 8.20 -29.06
CA PHE A 55 -7.23 8.25 -30.41
C PHE A 55 -6.55 9.29 -31.28
N ILE A 56 -6.31 10.51 -30.76
CA ILE A 56 -5.63 11.59 -31.48
C ILE A 56 -4.17 11.17 -31.78
N ALA A 57 -3.47 10.57 -30.82
CA ALA A 57 -2.09 10.09 -31.01
C ALA A 57 -1.99 9.07 -32.17
N ARG A 58 -2.99 8.19 -32.30
CA ARG A 58 -3.05 7.22 -33.42
C ARG A 58 -3.33 7.87 -34.76
N LYS A 59 -4.13 8.94 -34.79
CA LYS A 59 -4.52 9.64 -36.02
C LYS A 59 -3.49 10.65 -36.50
N THR A 60 -2.64 11.14 -35.60
CA THR A 60 -1.67 12.21 -35.87
C THR A 60 -0.29 11.78 -35.34
N PRO A 61 0.43 10.88 -36.06
CA PRO A 61 1.73 10.35 -35.61
C PRO A 61 2.80 11.41 -35.34
N ASP A 62 2.74 12.55 -36.05
CA ASP A 62 3.68 13.68 -35.93
C ASP A 62 3.69 14.32 -34.53
N LEU A 63 2.64 14.05 -33.69
CA LEU A 63 2.59 14.52 -32.33
C LEU A 63 3.59 13.82 -31.40
N LYS A 64 4.19 12.69 -31.81
CA LYS A 64 5.16 11.94 -30.98
C LYS A 64 6.36 12.79 -30.57
N ASP A 65 6.79 13.72 -31.40
CA ASP A 65 7.94 14.58 -31.14
C ASP A 65 7.55 15.89 -30.44
N ASN A 66 6.26 16.11 -30.21
CA ASN A 66 5.78 17.30 -29.53
C ASN A 66 5.85 17.14 -28.01
N LYS A 67 6.72 17.94 -27.35
CA LYS A 67 6.94 17.91 -25.91
C LYS A 67 5.66 18.17 -25.10
N PHE A 68 4.84 19.12 -25.56
CA PHE A 68 3.59 19.45 -24.84
C PHE A 68 2.56 18.31 -24.94
N TRP A 69 2.50 17.64 -26.10
CA TRP A 69 1.68 16.45 -26.28
C TRP A 69 2.11 15.32 -25.33
N ASN A 70 3.40 15.04 -25.25
CA ASN A 70 3.93 14.01 -24.38
C ASN A 70 3.68 14.33 -22.90
N ASN A 71 3.89 15.59 -22.50
CA ASN A 71 3.59 16.03 -21.13
C ASN A 71 2.09 15.88 -20.79
N MET A 72 1.20 16.21 -21.74
CA MET A 72 -0.23 16.01 -21.55
C MET A 72 -0.57 14.53 -21.33
N GLY A 73 0.06 13.62 -22.07
CA GLY A 73 -0.11 12.18 -21.88
C GLY A 73 0.29 11.73 -20.48
N VAL A 74 1.46 12.17 -20.00
CA VAL A 74 1.94 11.91 -18.65
C VAL A 74 0.95 12.44 -17.59
N THR A 75 0.49 13.68 -17.75
CA THR A 75 -0.46 14.29 -16.81
C THR A 75 -1.81 13.54 -16.76
N ILE A 76 -2.29 13.05 -17.90
CA ILE A 76 -3.51 12.24 -17.97
C ILE A 76 -3.30 10.90 -17.25
N ASP A 77 -2.17 10.25 -17.41
CA ASP A 77 -1.84 9.00 -16.74
C ASP A 77 -1.72 9.19 -15.22
N GLU A 78 -1.05 10.26 -14.77
CA GLU A 78 -0.96 10.66 -13.36
C GLU A 78 -2.36 10.93 -12.76
N LEU A 79 -3.25 11.61 -13.49
CA LEU A 79 -4.63 11.86 -13.06
C LEU A 79 -5.42 10.56 -12.90
N VAL A 80 -5.32 9.63 -13.85
CA VAL A 80 -5.99 8.33 -13.78
C VAL A 80 -5.48 7.52 -12.58
N GLU A 81 -4.18 7.52 -12.34
CA GLU A 81 -3.58 6.85 -11.20
C GLU A 81 -4.05 7.47 -9.87
N TYR A 82 -4.03 8.79 -9.75
CA TYR A 82 -4.54 9.51 -8.57
C TYR A 82 -6.00 9.13 -8.27
N MET A 83 -6.86 9.07 -9.29
CA MET A 83 -8.26 8.69 -9.13
C MET A 83 -8.42 7.23 -8.70
N ASN A 84 -7.58 6.32 -9.20
CA ASN A 84 -7.58 4.93 -8.78
C ASN A 84 -7.16 4.80 -7.31
N ARG A 85 -6.09 5.47 -6.90
CA ARG A 85 -5.59 5.51 -5.52
C ARG A 85 -6.62 6.07 -4.55
N THR A 86 -7.25 7.19 -4.90
CA THR A 86 -8.31 7.80 -4.09
C THR A 86 -9.53 6.87 -3.95
N SER A 87 -9.86 6.14 -5.01
CA SER A 87 -10.93 5.14 -4.97
C SER A 87 -10.58 3.96 -4.05
N LEU A 88 -9.34 3.47 -4.11
CA LEU A 88 -8.85 2.40 -3.24
C LEU A 88 -8.80 2.85 -1.78
N TYR A 89 -8.36 4.09 -1.52
CA TYR A 89 -8.37 4.67 -0.17
C TYR A 89 -9.78 4.67 0.42
N ARG A 90 -10.78 5.12 -0.33
CA ARG A 90 -12.19 5.07 0.15
C ARG A 90 -12.69 3.63 0.33
N TYR A 91 -12.29 2.74 -0.56
CA TYR A 91 -12.63 1.32 -0.46
C TYR A 91 -12.04 0.67 0.79
N SER A 92 -10.86 1.12 1.24
CA SER A 92 -10.21 0.60 2.45
C SER A 92 -10.99 0.85 3.74
N PHE A 93 -11.97 1.76 3.75
CA PHE A 93 -12.86 2.00 4.90
C PHE A 93 -14.08 1.07 4.93
N LYS A 94 -14.29 0.25 3.89
CA LYS A 94 -15.41 -0.69 3.87
C LYS A 94 -15.02 -1.97 4.59
N ASP A 95 -15.96 -2.46 5.38
CA ASP A 95 -15.84 -3.79 5.96
C ASP A 95 -15.67 -4.84 4.87
N SER A 96 -14.84 -5.80 5.13
CA SER A 96 -14.57 -6.91 4.23
C SER A 96 -14.61 -8.22 5.01
N GLU A 97 -15.02 -9.28 4.34
CA GLU A 97 -15.03 -10.60 4.95
C GLU A 97 -13.64 -10.97 5.45
N ILE A 98 -13.59 -11.40 6.70
CA ILE A 98 -12.39 -11.97 7.31
C ILE A 98 -12.47 -13.48 7.12
N ASN A 99 -11.50 -14.02 6.44
CA ASN A 99 -11.40 -15.43 6.12
C ASN A 99 -10.13 -16.03 6.72
N GLU A 100 -10.13 -17.32 6.89
CA GLU A 100 -9.01 -18.10 7.36
C GLU A 100 -8.16 -18.56 6.17
N TYR A 101 -6.85 -18.33 6.25
CA TYR A 101 -5.87 -18.72 5.22
C TYR A 101 -4.68 -19.40 5.86
N LYS A 102 -4.02 -20.28 5.10
CA LYS A 102 -2.72 -20.83 5.47
C LYS A 102 -1.59 -19.90 5.03
N VAL A 103 -0.47 -19.97 5.72
CA VAL A 103 0.74 -19.25 5.32
C VAL A 103 1.17 -19.63 3.89
N SER A 104 1.05 -20.91 3.50
CA SER A 104 1.32 -21.39 2.14
C SER A 104 0.49 -20.69 1.07
N ASP A 105 -0.80 -20.45 1.32
CA ASP A 105 -1.71 -19.81 0.35
C ASP A 105 -1.32 -18.36 0.09
N ILE A 106 -0.85 -17.66 1.12
CA ILE A 106 -0.41 -16.26 0.98
C ILE A 106 0.83 -16.15 0.11
N LEU A 107 1.79 -17.06 0.27
CA LEU A 107 2.97 -17.04 -0.57
C LEU A 107 2.63 -17.25 -2.05
N ASP A 108 1.68 -18.12 -2.35
CA ASP A 108 1.19 -18.33 -3.71
C ASP A 108 0.52 -17.08 -4.29
N ILE A 109 -0.28 -16.38 -3.49
CA ILE A 109 -0.93 -15.12 -3.88
C ILE A 109 0.11 -14.04 -4.16
N VAL A 110 1.09 -13.88 -3.27
CA VAL A 110 2.20 -12.93 -3.44
C VAL A 110 3.01 -13.24 -4.69
N ASN A 111 3.37 -14.51 -4.92
CA ASN A 111 4.08 -14.94 -6.11
C ASN A 111 3.29 -14.64 -7.39
N LYS A 112 1.98 -14.91 -7.40
CA LYS A 112 1.11 -14.59 -8.54
C LYS A 112 1.05 -13.08 -8.80
N TYR A 113 0.95 -12.26 -7.73
CA TYR A 113 0.94 -10.80 -7.86
C TYR A 113 2.23 -10.29 -8.49
N ILE A 114 3.39 -10.70 -7.95
CA ILE A 114 4.71 -10.27 -8.43
C ILE A 114 4.94 -10.71 -9.87
N ASN A 115 4.69 -11.97 -10.20
CA ASN A 115 4.86 -12.49 -11.57
C ASN A 115 3.97 -11.78 -12.59
N LYS A 116 2.74 -11.41 -12.20
CA LYS A 116 1.81 -10.67 -13.06
C LYS A 116 2.27 -9.23 -13.31
N LYS A 117 2.76 -8.54 -12.27
CA LYS A 117 3.04 -7.09 -12.33
C LYS A 117 4.47 -6.78 -12.75
N TYR A 118 5.42 -7.58 -12.30
CA TYR A 118 6.84 -7.24 -12.38
C TYR A 118 7.66 -8.15 -13.29
N THR A 119 7.10 -9.19 -13.86
CA THR A 119 7.70 -10.15 -14.82
C THR A 119 9.23 -10.01 -14.96
N ASP A 120 10.01 -10.91 -14.37
CA ASP A 120 11.48 -10.94 -14.39
C ASP A 120 12.19 -9.72 -13.74
N LYS A 121 11.44 -8.76 -13.19
CA LYS A 121 11.99 -7.56 -12.55
C LYS A 121 12.26 -7.74 -11.06
N VAL A 122 11.71 -8.77 -10.46
CA VAL A 122 11.82 -9.05 -9.02
C VAL A 122 12.25 -10.47 -8.80
N ILE A 123 13.27 -10.64 -7.96
CA ILE A 123 13.66 -11.93 -7.40
C ILE A 123 13.12 -12.03 -5.98
N ILE A 124 12.28 -13.03 -5.72
CA ILE A 124 11.79 -13.31 -4.38
C ILE A 124 12.76 -14.25 -3.68
N SER A 125 13.20 -13.84 -2.51
CA SER A 125 13.91 -14.71 -1.57
C SER A 125 12.96 -14.96 -0.40
N ALA A 126 12.44 -16.17 -0.27
CA ALA A 126 11.67 -16.56 0.91
C ALA A 126 12.62 -16.97 2.03
N ASP A 127 12.33 -16.55 3.26
CA ASP A 127 12.93 -17.17 4.44
C ASP A 127 12.31 -18.56 4.62
N THR A 128 13.04 -19.57 4.09
CA THR A 128 12.55 -20.95 4.05
C THR A 128 12.40 -21.58 5.42
N SER A 129 13.15 -21.11 6.45
CA SER A 129 13.10 -21.68 7.80
C SER A 129 11.79 -21.36 8.50
N GLY A 130 11.38 -20.09 8.54
CA GLY A 130 10.11 -19.67 9.11
C GLY A 130 8.91 -20.18 8.28
N PHE A 131 9.06 -20.19 6.95
CA PHE A 131 8.00 -20.66 6.06
C PHE A 131 7.69 -22.15 6.23
N VAL A 132 8.69 -23.04 6.23
CA VAL A 132 8.48 -24.49 6.38
C VAL A 132 7.84 -24.81 7.73
N ALA A 133 8.27 -24.13 8.80
CA ALA A 133 7.71 -24.35 10.14
C ALA A 133 6.24 -23.93 10.28
N LEU A 134 5.80 -22.92 9.51
CA LEU A 134 4.48 -22.30 9.63
C LEU A 134 3.56 -22.54 8.43
N SER A 135 3.97 -23.33 7.44
CA SER A 135 3.24 -23.51 6.17
C SER A 135 1.77 -23.89 6.33
N ASP A 136 1.49 -24.74 7.31
CA ASP A 136 0.14 -25.22 7.64
C ASP A 136 -0.55 -24.39 8.75
N THR A 137 0.11 -23.36 9.27
CA THR A 137 -0.49 -22.48 10.30
C THR A 137 -1.53 -21.59 9.66
N HIS A 138 -2.68 -21.48 10.35
CA HIS A 138 -3.83 -20.71 9.92
C HIS A 138 -3.88 -19.36 10.64
N PHE A 139 -4.35 -18.34 9.92
CA PHE A 139 -4.57 -17.01 10.46
C PHE A 139 -5.72 -16.29 9.76
N LEU A 140 -6.21 -15.24 10.39
CA LEU A 140 -7.35 -14.46 9.92
C LEU A 140 -6.88 -13.23 9.15
N ILE A 141 -7.41 -13.05 7.94
CA ILE A 141 -7.12 -11.88 7.09
C ILE A 141 -8.36 -11.45 6.31
N SER A 142 -8.55 -10.15 6.14
CA SER A 142 -9.63 -9.66 5.29
C SER A 142 -9.27 -9.80 3.81
N SER A 143 -10.28 -10.06 2.99
CA SER A 143 -10.12 -10.17 1.54
C SER A 143 -9.51 -8.89 0.92
N HIS A 144 -9.81 -7.70 1.46
CA HIS A 144 -9.26 -6.43 0.99
C HIS A 144 -7.75 -6.33 1.29
N LEU A 145 -7.32 -6.68 2.51
CA LEU A 145 -5.91 -6.65 2.89
C LEU A 145 -5.11 -7.65 2.05
N LEU A 146 -5.68 -8.85 1.82
CA LEU A 146 -5.06 -9.90 1.03
C LEU A 146 -4.86 -9.49 -0.43
N THR A 147 -5.89 -8.92 -1.07
CA THR A 147 -5.88 -8.66 -2.52
C THR A 147 -5.23 -7.34 -2.90
N SER A 148 -5.33 -6.34 -2.04
CA SER A 148 -4.87 -4.98 -2.33
C SER A 148 -3.79 -4.50 -1.38
N GLY A 149 -3.96 -4.71 -0.06
CA GLY A 149 -3.03 -4.17 0.94
C GLY A 149 -1.63 -4.77 0.85
N ILE A 150 -1.51 -6.10 0.73
CA ILE A 150 -0.21 -6.77 0.54
C ILE A 150 0.46 -6.28 -0.75
N GLY A 151 -0.31 -6.09 -1.82
CA GLY A 151 0.19 -5.53 -3.08
C GLY A 151 0.80 -4.15 -2.93
N GLU A 152 0.18 -3.25 -2.16
CA GLU A 152 0.72 -1.91 -1.87
C GLU A 152 2.06 -1.96 -1.11
N ILE A 153 2.23 -2.91 -0.17
CA ILE A 153 3.51 -3.08 0.52
C ILE A 153 4.60 -3.59 -0.43
N ILE A 154 4.26 -4.54 -1.30
CA ILE A 154 5.20 -5.07 -2.31
C ILE A 154 5.61 -3.96 -3.27
N ASP A 155 4.66 -3.15 -3.74
CA ASP A 155 4.92 -2.02 -4.63
C ASP A 155 5.87 -1.00 -3.98
N ASN A 156 5.62 -0.65 -2.72
CA ASN A 156 6.47 0.27 -1.98
C ASN A 156 7.90 -0.28 -1.78
N ALA A 157 8.03 -1.58 -1.47
CA ALA A 157 9.32 -2.24 -1.31
C ALA A 157 10.08 -2.32 -2.66
N TYR A 158 9.38 -2.65 -3.75
CA TYR A 158 9.96 -2.67 -5.10
C TYR A 158 10.49 -1.30 -5.52
N GLU A 159 9.70 -0.24 -5.36
CA GLU A 159 10.08 1.12 -5.73
C GLU A 159 11.28 1.61 -4.91
N ALA A 160 11.29 1.35 -3.60
CA ALA A 160 12.40 1.72 -2.73
C ALA A 160 13.69 0.99 -3.14
N ALA A 161 13.60 -0.31 -3.40
CA ALA A 161 14.75 -1.11 -3.78
C ALA A 161 15.26 -0.77 -5.20
N LEU A 162 14.37 -0.37 -6.11
CA LEU A 162 14.75 0.10 -7.44
C LEU A 162 15.51 1.43 -7.35
N ALA A 163 15.05 2.36 -6.52
CA ALA A 163 15.72 3.64 -6.29
C ALA A 163 17.11 3.45 -5.68
N ALA A 164 17.24 2.59 -4.66
CA ALA A 164 18.50 2.29 -4.00
C ALA A 164 19.51 1.53 -4.89
N SER A 165 19.02 0.77 -5.88
CA SER A 165 19.87 -0.06 -6.76
C SER A 165 20.40 0.68 -7.97
N SER A 166 19.93 1.90 -8.28
CA SER A 166 20.26 2.64 -9.52
C SER A 166 20.83 4.03 -9.24
N PRO A 167 21.99 4.16 -8.54
CA PRO A 167 22.60 5.47 -8.34
C PRO A 167 23.19 6.07 -9.63
N ASP A 168 23.58 5.25 -10.61
CA ASP A 168 24.08 5.68 -11.92
C ASP A 168 23.27 5.01 -13.03
N ASN A 169 22.78 5.79 -13.99
CA ASN A 169 22.03 5.39 -15.18
C ASN A 169 22.71 4.33 -16.08
N THR A 170 23.38 3.35 -15.50
CA THR A 170 23.98 2.25 -16.24
C THR A 170 22.92 1.22 -16.62
N THR A 171 22.85 0.94 -17.91
CA THR A 171 21.85 0.18 -18.65
C THR A 171 21.77 -1.32 -18.34
N ALA A 172 22.42 -1.83 -17.31
CA ALA A 172 22.34 -3.22 -16.91
C ALA A 172 21.14 -3.41 -15.96
N TYR A 173 20.08 -4.00 -16.47
CA TYR A 173 18.88 -4.32 -15.72
C TYR A 173 19.17 -5.42 -14.69
N THR A 174 19.36 -5.02 -13.44
CA THR A 174 19.50 -5.99 -12.33
C THR A 174 18.13 -6.16 -11.66
N PRO A 175 17.58 -7.39 -11.57
CA PRO A 175 16.33 -7.61 -10.86
C PRO A 175 16.42 -7.18 -9.41
N VAL A 176 15.37 -6.55 -8.92
CA VAL A 176 15.25 -6.15 -7.51
C VAL A 176 15.02 -7.39 -6.66
N LYS A 177 15.76 -7.49 -5.54
CA LYS A 177 15.57 -8.59 -4.57
C LYS A 177 14.65 -8.15 -3.45
N LEU A 178 13.53 -8.87 -3.27
CA LEU A 178 12.65 -8.75 -2.12
C LEU A 178 12.73 -10.04 -1.27
N CYS A 179 12.78 -9.88 0.04
CA CYS A 179 12.75 -10.99 0.98
C CYS A 179 11.37 -11.05 1.65
N ILE A 180 10.75 -12.23 1.66
CA ILE A 180 9.46 -12.46 2.31
C ILE A 180 9.68 -13.52 3.39
N GLY A 181 9.26 -13.23 4.60
CA GLY A 181 9.38 -14.13 5.74
C GLY A 181 8.08 -14.23 6.52
N PHE A 182 7.97 -15.31 7.28
CA PHE A 182 6.92 -15.52 8.26
C PHE A 182 7.52 -15.94 9.58
N SER A 183 6.96 -15.41 10.67
CA SER A 183 7.31 -15.79 12.03
C SER A 183 6.06 -15.83 12.90
N GLU A 184 6.14 -16.55 14.00
CA GLU A 184 5.11 -16.57 15.03
C GLU A 184 5.57 -15.72 16.21
N GLN A 185 4.73 -14.82 16.66
CA GLN A 185 4.95 -13.99 17.84
C GLN A 185 3.68 -14.00 18.69
N ASP A 186 3.76 -14.59 19.86
CA ASP A 186 2.63 -14.80 20.77
C ASP A 186 1.44 -15.50 20.05
N ASP A 187 0.31 -14.83 19.93
CA ASP A 187 -0.92 -15.30 19.27
C ASP A 187 -1.05 -14.79 17.82
N ARG A 188 0.05 -14.30 17.22
CA ARG A 188 0.05 -13.68 15.89
C ARG A 188 0.99 -14.37 14.93
N ILE A 189 0.60 -14.40 13.67
CA ILE A 189 1.46 -14.72 12.54
C ILE A 189 1.93 -13.40 11.94
N VAL A 190 3.25 -13.21 11.88
CA VAL A 190 3.87 -12.01 11.34
C VAL A 190 4.46 -12.30 9.98
N MET A 191 3.91 -11.64 8.95
CA MET A 191 4.49 -11.60 7.61
C MET A 191 5.46 -10.41 7.53
N SER A 192 6.66 -10.63 7.01
CA SER A 192 7.63 -9.59 6.74
C SER A 192 7.93 -9.48 5.25
N ILE A 193 8.05 -8.24 4.76
CA ILE A 193 8.48 -7.93 3.38
C ILE A 193 9.62 -6.95 3.48
N SER A 194 10.81 -7.35 3.03
CA SER A 194 12.04 -6.56 3.12
C SER A 194 12.63 -6.29 1.75
N GLY A 195 13.19 -5.10 1.57
CA GLY A 195 13.94 -4.70 0.39
C GLY A 195 15.00 -3.66 0.73
N LEU A 196 15.98 -3.50 -0.15
CA LEU A 196 16.94 -2.41 -0.06
C LEU A 196 16.21 -1.07 -0.08
N SER A 197 16.68 -0.10 0.66
CA SER A 197 16.18 1.27 0.61
C SER A 197 17.24 2.24 1.08
N ASP A 198 17.19 3.47 0.58
CA ASP A 198 17.99 4.56 1.10
C ASP A 198 17.37 5.14 2.37
N THR A 199 18.23 5.68 3.24
CA THR A 199 17.79 6.45 4.41
C THR A 199 17.08 7.71 3.94
N SER A 200 15.91 8.02 4.51
CA SER A 200 15.31 9.34 4.35
C SER A 200 16.12 10.39 5.13
N SER A 201 16.30 11.55 4.55
CA SER A 201 16.85 12.73 5.25
C SER A 201 15.84 13.34 6.25
N ASP A 202 14.58 12.97 6.19
CA ASP A 202 13.55 13.40 7.12
C ASP A 202 13.54 12.50 8.36
N GLU A 203 14.26 12.91 9.40
CA GLU A 203 14.32 12.17 10.68
C GLU A 203 12.95 12.09 11.39
N SER A 204 11.98 12.92 11.03
CA SER A 204 10.64 12.90 11.65
C SER A 204 9.83 11.63 11.35
N ILE A 205 10.24 10.86 10.33
CA ILE A 205 9.59 9.60 9.98
C ILE A 205 10.03 8.43 10.86
N TYR A 206 11.06 8.60 11.70
CA TYR A 206 11.54 7.57 12.61
C TYR A 206 11.09 7.84 14.04
N ALA A 207 10.76 6.79 14.77
CA ALA A 207 10.38 6.86 16.17
C ALA A 207 11.60 6.84 17.11
N ASP A 208 12.73 6.30 16.63
CA ASP A 208 13.97 6.19 17.38
C ASP A 208 15.21 6.36 16.49
N SER A 209 16.39 6.48 17.11
CA SER A 209 17.67 6.73 16.42
C SER A 209 18.66 5.54 16.53
N ASN A 210 18.18 4.35 16.88
CA ASN A 210 19.02 3.15 17.01
C ASN A 210 19.44 2.61 15.62
N ASN A 211 20.37 1.65 15.59
CA ASN A 211 20.80 0.99 14.35
C ASN A 211 19.64 0.24 13.64
N ASN A 212 18.65 -0.22 14.38
CA ASN A 212 17.41 -0.74 13.85
C ASN A 212 16.28 0.25 14.19
N ARG A 213 16.08 1.23 13.30
CA ARG A 213 15.15 2.33 13.52
C ARG A 213 13.72 1.88 13.27
N ASN A 214 12.86 2.09 14.24
CA ASN A 214 11.43 1.94 14.02
C ASN A 214 10.89 3.18 13.30
N TYR A 215 10.02 2.95 12.31
CA TYR A 215 9.30 4.05 11.68
C TYR A 215 8.17 4.57 12.59
N ASN A 216 7.95 5.88 12.55
CA ASN A 216 6.78 6.50 13.14
C ASN A 216 5.55 6.21 12.25
N MET A 217 4.81 5.16 12.59
CA MET A 217 3.68 4.70 11.78
C MET A 217 2.52 5.72 11.74
N ASP A 218 2.31 6.50 12.80
CA ASP A 218 1.28 7.55 12.80
C ASP A 218 1.57 8.59 11.72
N ARG A 219 2.85 8.94 11.56
CA ARG A 219 3.29 9.87 10.52
C ARG A 219 3.25 9.25 9.12
N LEU A 220 3.77 8.03 8.95
CA LEU A 220 3.82 7.37 7.65
C LEU A 220 2.45 6.99 7.11
N CYS A 221 1.49 6.71 7.99
CA CYS A 221 0.13 6.34 7.61
C CYS A 221 -0.82 7.55 7.53
N GLU A 222 -0.32 8.77 7.77
CA GLU A 222 -1.08 9.99 7.55
C GLU A 222 -1.46 10.11 6.06
N PRO A 223 -2.74 10.26 5.71
CA PRO A 223 -3.17 10.39 4.32
C PRO A 223 -2.48 11.55 3.62
N PHE A 224 -2.03 11.31 2.40
CA PHE A 224 -1.28 12.26 1.55
C PHE A 224 0.14 12.57 2.02
N PHE A 225 0.63 11.95 3.08
CA PHE A 225 2.02 12.04 3.46
C PHE A 225 2.88 11.16 2.54
N THR A 226 3.93 11.73 1.97
CA THR A 226 4.90 11.02 1.12
C THR A 226 6.26 11.69 1.15
N THR A 227 7.32 10.91 1.13
CA THR A 227 8.71 11.35 0.92
C THR A 227 9.15 11.21 -0.54
N LYS A 228 8.29 10.66 -1.40
CA LYS A 228 8.58 10.41 -2.82
C LYS A 228 7.91 11.46 -3.70
N GLU A 229 8.64 11.99 -4.67
CA GLU A 229 8.05 12.85 -5.69
C GLU A 229 6.99 12.09 -6.53
N LYS A 230 5.94 12.79 -6.94
CA LYS A 230 4.87 12.26 -7.81
C LYS A 230 4.05 11.11 -7.23
N HIS A 231 4.14 10.84 -5.94
CA HIS A 231 3.33 9.85 -5.25
C HIS A 231 2.16 10.50 -4.51
N THR A 232 1.05 9.76 -4.40
CA THR A 232 -0.17 10.27 -3.76
C THR A 232 -0.11 10.33 -2.24
N GLY A 233 0.84 9.62 -1.62
CA GLY A 233 0.90 9.47 -0.16
C GLY A 233 -0.27 8.70 0.45
N LEU A 234 -0.96 7.85 -0.33
CA LEU A 234 -2.12 7.08 0.13
C LEU A 234 -1.81 5.60 0.39
N GLY A 235 -0.69 5.06 -0.11
CA GLY A 235 -0.41 3.62 -0.05
C GLY A 235 -0.41 3.05 1.36
N LEU A 236 0.43 3.59 2.25
CA LEU A 236 0.52 3.09 3.64
C LEU A 236 -0.73 3.39 4.46
N SER A 237 -1.41 4.51 4.23
CA SER A 237 -2.69 4.81 4.89
C SER A 237 -3.79 3.81 4.48
N ILE A 238 -3.83 3.37 3.21
CA ILE A 238 -4.73 2.32 2.72
C ILE A 238 -4.45 1.00 3.45
N VAL A 239 -3.18 0.59 3.51
CA VAL A 239 -2.79 -0.67 4.18
C VAL A 239 -3.12 -0.64 5.66
N ASN A 240 -2.77 0.46 6.34
CA ASN A 240 -3.03 0.62 7.77
C ASN A 240 -4.54 0.54 8.08
N GLN A 241 -5.37 1.20 7.26
CA GLN A 241 -6.82 1.14 7.39
C GLN A 241 -7.35 -0.29 7.22
N MET A 242 -6.87 -1.02 6.21
CA MET A 242 -7.24 -2.43 6.00
C MET A 242 -6.75 -3.34 7.13
N CYS A 243 -5.57 -3.07 7.71
CA CYS A 243 -5.06 -3.78 8.88
C CYS A 243 -5.99 -3.56 10.09
N ILE A 244 -6.36 -2.31 10.40
CA ILE A 244 -7.25 -1.98 11.53
C ILE A 244 -8.57 -2.74 11.41
N LEU A 245 -9.23 -2.70 10.25
CA LEU A 245 -10.49 -3.41 10.02
C LEU A 245 -10.35 -4.93 10.05
N SER A 246 -9.16 -5.46 9.80
CA SER A 246 -8.87 -6.90 9.87
C SER A 246 -8.41 -7.38 11.25
N GLY A 247 -8.26 -6.49 12.24
CA GLY A 247 -7.62 -6.81 13.51
C GLY A 247 -6.13 -7.13 13.41
N ALA A 248 -5.50 -6.79 12.28
CA ALA A 248 -4.07 -6.90 12.06
C ALA A 248 -3.36 -5.59 12.45
N THR A 249 -2.03 -5.63 12.57
CA THR A 249 -1.21 -4.44 12.82
C THR A 249 -0.11 -4.32 11.78
N LEU A 250 0.15 -3.07 11.35
CA LEU A 250 1.24 -2.72 10.46
C LEU A 250 2.35 -2.04 11.24
N SER A 251 3.59 -2.46 11.02
CA SER A 251 4.79 -1.79 11.52
C SER A 251 5.92 -1.84 10.49
N MET A 252 6.90 -0.95 10.62
CA MET A 252 8.04 -0.89 9.70
C MET A 252 9.32 -0.59 10.48
N THR A 253 10.43 -1.17 10.00
CA THR A 253 11.77 -0.88 10.53
C THR A 253 12.75 -0.61 9.39
N TYR A 254 13.77 0.18 9.68
CA TYR A 254 14.93 0.39 8.80
C TYR A 254 16.21 -0.04 9.54
N ASN A 255 16.97 -0.92 8.93
CA ASN A 255 18.25 -1.35 9.45
C ASN A 255 19.38 -0.58 8.75
N THR A 256 20.13 0.21 9.52
CA THR A 256 21.21 1.08 9.00
C THR A 256 22.41 0.30 8.50
N ASP A 257 22.69 -0.90 9.04
CA ASP A 257 23.86 -1.69 8.68
C ASP A 257 23.65 -2.43 7.35
N THR A 258 22.42 -2.88 7.10
CA THR A 258 22.07 -3.63 5.88
C THR A 258 21.38 -2.77 4.82
N HIS A 259 21.05 -1.54 5.13
CA HIS A 259 20.24 -0.64 4.28
C HIS A 259 18.93 -1.29 3.81
N MET A 260 18.25 -1.97 4.73
CA MET A 260 16.99 -2.65 4.43
C MET A 260 15.84 -2.05 5.21
N THR A 261 14.78 -1.73 4.51
CA THR A 261 13.46 -1.48 5.10
C THR A 261 12.67 -2.78 5.13
N THR A 262 12.05 -3.06 6.28
CA THR A 262 11.16 -4.20 6.47
C THR A 262 9.80 -3.72 6.94
N ALA A 263 8.76 -4.09 6.21
CA ALA A 263 7.37 -3.94 6.62
C ALA A 263 6.89 -5.25 7.25
N TYR A 264 6.19 -5.15 8.37
CA TYR A 264 5.62 -6.27 9.10
C TYR A 264 4.11 -6.10 9.17
N ILE A 265 3.38 -7.16 8.85
CA ILE A 265 1.95 -7.26 9.09
C ILE A 265 1.72 -8.44 10.04
N ALA A 266 1.21 -8.14 11.24
CA ALA A 266 0.92 -9.15 12.24
C ALA A 266 -0.59 -9.46 12.24
N PHE A 267 -0.92 -10.68 11.83
CA PHE A 267 -2.27 -11.21 11.73
C PHE A 267 -2.64 -11.97 13.01
N LYS A 268 -3.91 -11.99 13.35
CA LYS A 268 -4.42 -12.84 14.42
C LYS A 268 -4.39 -14.30 13.97
N LYS A 269 -3.86 -15.19 14.81
CA LYS A 269 -3.92 -16.64 14.60
C LYS A 269 -5.37 -17.11 14.66
N ALA A 270 -5.74 -18.06 13.79
CA ALA A 270 -7.08 -18.65 13.76
C ALA A 270 -7.30 -19.67 14.86
#